data_944c671baf058ef636e4c37aadf7f6a8
#
_entry.id   944c671baf058ef636e4c37aadf7f6a8
#
_cell.length_a   1.000
_cell.length_b   1.000
_cell.length_c   1.000
_cell.angle_alpha   90.00
_cell.angle_beta   90.00
_cell.angle_gamma   90.00
#
_symmetry.space_group_name_H-M   'P 1'
#
loop_
_entity.id
_entity.type
_entity.pdbx_description
1 polymer ?
#
loop_
_entity_poly.entity_id
_entity_poly.type
_entity_poly.pdbx_seq_one_letter_code
_entity_poly.pdbx_strand_id
1 'polypeptide(L)'
;MLGKIFRSYRDLPRVIHLLILLEFSLNLIHVAFILILNIFLRKQGFSDPEIASFNSLRFISALAFALPLGIYIRGKKLTPFFILSALIVPLTSGLIIESVQHKVVPLIQLAFLSWGFGMMLMRVCSLPFIIRSTTAENSTEALSRSAATWSLATIFSGILISGLNWVDYLSFG
;
A
#
# COMPACT_ATOMS: atom_id res chain seq x y z
N MET A 1 -6.07 28.42 16.48
CA MET A 1 -5.18 27.28 16.19
C MET A 1 -5.62 26.54 14.92
N LEU A 2 -6.87 26.14 14.77
CA LEU A 2 -7.43 25.47 13.59
C LEU A 2 -7.26 26.27 12.28
N GLY A 3 -7.42 27.60 12.28
CA GLY A 3 -7.24 28.42 11.08
C GLY A 3 -5.80 28.45 10.51
N LYS A 4 -4.78 28.24 11.35
CA LYS A 4 -3.37 28.09 10.89
C LYS A 4 -3.18 26.72 10.22
N ILE A 5 -3.79 25.67 10.73
CA ILE A 5 -3.74 24.31 10.17
C ILE A 5 -4.36 24.29 8.77
N PHE A 6 -5.53 24.93 8.59
CA PHE A 6 -6.19 25.01 7.28
C PHE A 6 -5.46 25.90 6.27
N ARG A 7 -4.76 26.96 6.73
CA ARG A 7 -3.96 27.82 5.84
C ARG A 7 -2.72 27.11 5.32
N SER A 8 -2.03 26.38 6.17
CA SER A 8 -0.89 25.54 5.81
C SER A 8 -1.28 24.42 4.83
N TYR A 9 -2.56 23.96 4.85
CA TYR A 9 -3.10 22.98 3.90
C TYR A 9 -3.07 23.47 2.46
N ARG A 10 -3.15 24.78 2.25
CA ARG A 10 -3.27 25.43 0.93
C ARG A 10 -1.91 25.68 0.27
N ASP A 11 -0.83 25.63 1.03
CA ASP A 11 0.51 26.08 0.59
C ASP A 11 1.40 24.95 0.09
N LEU A 12 0.92 23.68 0.12
CA LEU A 12 1.69 22.55 -0.42
C LEU A 12 1.60 22.49 -1.95
N PRO A 13 2.71 22.14 -2.62
CA PRO A 13 2.70 21.93 -4.07
C PRO A 13 1.66 20.89 -4.52
N ARG A 14 1.07 21.11 -5.70
CA ARG A 14 0.08 20.17 -6.27
C ARG A 14 0.58 18.73 -6.34
N VAL A 15 1.88 18.54 -6.59
CA VAL A 15 2.48 17.19 -6.66
C VAL A 15 2.41 16.44 -5.33
N ILE A 16 2.43 17.15 -4.20
CA ILE A 16 2.27 16.55 -2.87
C ILE A 16 0.83 16.11 -2.63
N HIS A 17 -0.15 16.91 -3.05
CA HIS A 17 -1.56 16.50 -2.98
C HIS A 17 -1.84 15.26 -3.81
N LEU A 18 -1.27 15.18 -5.03
CA LEU A 18 -1.39 13.99 -5.88
C LEU A 18 -0.72 12.77 -5.26
N LEU A 19 0.45 12.94 -4.63
CA LEU A 19 1.11 11.86 -3.90
C LEU A 19 0.23 11.35 -2.74
N ILE A 20 -0.29 12.26 -1.91
CA ILE A 20 -1.16 11.91 -0.77
C ILE A 20 -2.41 11.17 -1.25
N LEU A 21 -3.02 11.62 -2.35
CA LEU A 21 -4.18 10.94 -2.95
C LEU A 21 -3.81 9.53 -3.44
N LEU A 22 -2.67 9.39 -4.10
CA LEU A 22 -2.17 8.10 -4.56
C LEU A 22 -1.88 7.16 -3.38
N GLU A 23 -1.19 7.65 -2.33
CA GLU A 23 -0.93 6.90 -1.10
C GLU A 23 -2.23 6.46 -0.42
N PHE A 24 -3.21 7.36 -0.31
CA PHE A 24 -4.52 7.05 0.25
C PHE A 24 -5.20 5.93 -0.52
N SER A 25 -5.30 6.07 -1.85
CA SER A 25 -5.98 5.10 -2.71
C SER A 25 -5.30 3.73 -2.68
N LEU A 26 -3.98 3.69 -2.81
CA LEU A 26 -3.24 2.43 -2.77
C LEU A 26 -3.32 1.76 -1.40
N ASN A 27 -3.23 2.53 -0.32
CA ASN A 27 -3.33 1.95 1.01
C ASN A 27 -4.75 1.49 1.35
N LEU A 28 -5.77 2.22 0.90
CA LEU A 28 -7.17 1.81 1.04
C LEU A 28 -7.39 0.44 0.40
N ILE A 29 -6.98 0.28 -0.87
CA ILE A 29 -7.08 -0.99 -1.60
C ILE A 29 -6.25 -2.07 -0.91
N HIS A 30 -5.02 -1.75 -0.51
CA HIS A 30 -4.10 -2.69 0.13
C HIS A 30 -4.66 -3.26 1.44
N VAL A 31 -5.18 -2.41 2.34
CA VAL A 31 -5.74 -2.85 3.63
C VAL A 31 -7.02 -3.65 3.42
N ALA A 32 -7.93 -3.16 2.57
CA ALA A 32 -9.16 -3.88 2.24
C ALA A 32 -8.85 -5.26 1.64
N PHE A 33 -7.89 -5.32 0.71
CA PHE A 33 -7.47 -6.56 0.09
C PHE A 33 -6.89 -7.56 1.09
N ILE A 34 -6.01 -7.13 2.01
CA ILE A 34 -5.44 -8.02 3.04
C ILE A 34 -6.51 -8.61 3.95
N LEU A 35 -7.46 -7.78 4.40
CA LEU A 35 -8.52 -8.24 5.29
C LEU A 35 -9.37 -9.33 4.63
N ILE A 36 -9.77 -9.11 3.38
CA ILE A 36 -10.56 -10.08 2.61
C ILE A 36 -9.71 -11.30 2.23
N LEU A 37 -8.46 -11.10 1.83
CA LEU A 37 -7.56 -12.16 1.36
C LEU A 37 -7.33 -13.24 2.42
N ASN A 38 -7.12 -12.85 3.68
CA ASN A 38 -6.90 -13.82 4.76
C ASN A 38 -8.13 -14.72 4.97
N ILE A 39 -9.33 -14.14 4.87
CA ILE A 39 -10.59 -14.90 4.95
C ILE A 39 -10.72 -15.82 3.72
N PHE A 40 -10.40 -15.30 2.54
CA PHE A 40 -10.45 -16.07 1.29
C PHE A 40 -9.50 -17.27 1.30
N LEU A 41 -8.26 -17.08 1.75
CA LEU A 41 -7.27 -18.16 1.91
C LEU A 41 -7.78 -19.27 2.83
N ARG A 42 -8.37 -18.91 3.98
CA ARG A 42 -9.00 -19.89 4.89
C ARG A 42 -10.13 -20.66 4.21
N LYS A 43 -11.02 -19.98 3.48
CA LYS A 43 -12.10 -20.62 2.74
C LYS A 43 -11.59 -21.58 1.66
N GLN A 44 -10.44 -21.32 1.07
CA GLN A 44 -9.77 -22.21 0.12
C GLN A 44 -9.05 -23.39 0.80
N GLY A 45 -9.08 -23.47 2.13
CA GLY A 45 -8.53 -24.57 2.91
C GLY A 45 -7.07 -24.45 3.30
N PHE A 46 -6.48 -23.27 3.16
CA PHE A 46 -5.12 -23.02 3.68
C PHE A 46 -5.13 -22.88 5.20
N SER A 47 -4.18 -23.52 5.86
CA SER A 47 -3.98 -23.44 7.30
C SER A 47 -3.41 -22.08 7.73
N ASP A 48 -3.60 -21.70 9.00
CA ASP A 48 -3.09 -20.45 9.53
C ASP A 48 -1.54 -20.30 9.40
N PRO A 49 -0.72 -21.36 9.60
CA PRO A 49 0.71 -21.29 9.34
C PRO A 49 1.07 -21.02 7.87
N GLU A 50 0.34 -21.61 6.91
CA GLU A 50 0.55 -21.33 5.48
C GLU A 50 0.20 -19.87 5.14
N ILE A 51 -0.92 -19.36 5.63
CA ILE A 51 -1.34 -17.97 5.46
C ILE A 51 -0.30 -17.02 6.06
N ALA A 52 0.20 -17.32 7.25
CA ALA A 52 1.25 -16.54 7.88
C ALA A 52 2.56 -16.56 7.06
N SER A 53 2.93 -17.72 6.50
CA SER A 53 4.08 -17.88 5.62
C SER A 53 3.94 -17.00 4.36
N PHE A 54 2.81 -17.04 3.67
CA PHE A 54 2.55 -16.19 2.50
C PHE A 54 2.64 -14.70 2.84
N ASN A 55 2.01 -14.29 3.94
CA ASN A 55 2.09 -12.89 4.40
C ASN A 55 3.54 -12.48 4.75
N SER A 56 4.36 -13.40 5.27
CA SER A 56 5.77 -13.12 5.59
C SER A 56 6.61 -12.84 4.35
N LEU A 57 6.34 -13.51 3.23
CA LEU A 57 7.06 -13.29 1.96
C LEU A 57 6.99 -11.84 1.48
N ARG A 58 5.89 -11.17 1.72
CA ARG A 58 5.71 -9.74 1.42
C ARG A 58 6.73 -8.87 2.18
N PHE A 59 6.96 -9.17 3.45
CA PHE A 59 7.93 -8.44 4.27
C PHE A 59 9.36 -8.80 3.92
N ILE A 60 9.62 -10.07 3.56
CA ILE A 60 10.94 -10.51 3.08
C ILE A 60 11.31 -9.76 1.80
N SER A 61 10.37 -9.62 0.86
CA SER A 61 10.58 -8.83 -0.34
C SER A 61 10.92 -7.36 -0.01
N ALA A 62 10.15 -6.74 0.90
CA ALA A 62 10.42 -5.38 1.32
C ALA A 62 11.81 -5.23 1.95
N LEU A 63 12.20 -6.14 2.84
CA LEU A 63 13.50 -6.14 3.49
C LEU A 63 14.64 -6.29 2.47
N ALA A 64 14.53 -7.25 1.54
CA ALA A 64 15.58 -7.55 0.57
C ALA A 64 15.83 -6.40 -0.42
N PHE A 65 14.77 -5.71 -0.83
CA PHE A 65 14.85 -4.71 -1.90
C PHE A 65 14.87 -3.26 -1.42
N ALA A 66 14.47 -2.95 -0.17
CA ALA A 66 14.39 -1.56 0.31
C ALA A 66 15.74 -0.86 0.29
N LEU A 67 16.79 -1.50 0.77
CA LEU A 67 18.13 -0.93 0.82
C LEU A 67 18.73 -0.75 -0.59
N PRO A 68 18.78 -1.76 -1.46
CA PRO A 68 19.25 -1.61 -2.84
C PRO A 68 18.49 -0.54 -3.62
N LEU A 69 17.17 -0.51 -3.47
CA LEU A 69 16.33 0.50 -4.11
C LEU A 69 16.64 1.91 -3.57
N GLY A 70 16.77 2.07 -2.26
CA GLY A 70 17.11 3.35 -1.64
C GLY A 70 18.41 3.95 -2.19
N ILE A 71 19.41 3.09 -2.45
CA ILE A 71 20.66 3.49 -3.09
C ILE A 71 20.45 3.83 -4.57
N TYR A 72 19.70 2.99 -5.28
CA TYR A 72 19.47 3.12 -6.72
C TYR A 72 18.71 4.39 -7.11
N ILE A 73 17.75 4.85 -6.28
CA ILE A 73 16.91 6.02 -6.57
C ILE A 73 17.60 7.37 -6.30
N ARG A 74 18.82 7.34 -5.75
CA ARG A 74 19.59 8.58 -5.51
C ARG A 74 19.79 9.35 -6.82
N GLY A 75 19.40 10.63 -6.85
CA GLY A 75 19.53 11.49 -8.03
C GLY A 75 18.57 11.17 -9.19
N LYS A 76 17.73 10.13 -9.10
CA LYS A 76 16.80 9.75 -10.18
C LYS A 76 15.43 10.40 -10.02
N LYS A 77 14.69 10.49 -11.13
CA LYS A 77 13.26 10.84 -11.11
C LYS A 77 12.48 9.72 -10.45
N LEU A 78 11.60 10.05 -9.50
CA LEU A 78 10.86 9.06 -8.71
C LEU A 78 9.51 8.66 -9.34
N THR A 79 8.99 9.49 -10.24
CA THR A 79 7.71 9.23 -10.93
C THR A 79 7.60 7.84 -11.57
N PRO A 80 8.62 7.30 -12.29
CA PRO A 80 8.53 5.96 -12.86
C PRO A 80 8.31 4.85 -11.82
N PHE A 81 8.88 5.01 -10.63
CA PHE A 81 8.73 4.03 -9.55
C PHE A 81 7.32 4.04 -8.95
N PHE A 82 6.69 5.21 -8.86
CA PHE A 82 5.28 5.31 -8.47
C PHE A 82 4.35 4.67 -9.50
N ILE A 83 4.59 4.91 -10.79
CA ILE A 83 3.83 4.27 -11.87
C ILE A 83 4.02 2.75 -11.81
N LEU A 84 5.25 2.29 -11.64
CA LEU A 84 5.55 0.87 -11.53
C LEU A 84 4.83 0.23 -10.32
N SER A 85 4.85 0.88 -9.16
CA SER A 85 4.09 0.44 -7.98
C SER A 85 2.59 0.36 -8.27
N ALA A 86 2.03 1.40 -8.89
CA ALA A 86 0.61 1.48 -9.23
C ALA A 86 0.16 0.39 -10.24
N LEU A 87 1.08 -0.14 -11.04
CA LEU A 87 0.83 -1.27 -11.96
C LEU A 87 1.04 -2.63 -11.27
N ILE A 88 2.17 -2.79 -10.56
CA ILE A 88 2.51 -4.07 -9.92
C ILE A 88 1.47 -4.46 -8.88
N VAL A 89 1.03 -3.54 -8.03
CA VAL A 89 0.14 -3.87 -6.90
C VAL A 89 -1.19 -4.47 -7.38
N PRO A 90 -1.97 -3.86 -8.30
CA PRO A 90 -3.22 -4.46 -8.79
C PRO A 90 -3.00 -5.77 -9.55
N LEU A 91 -1.96 -5.82 -10.42
CA LEU A 91 -1.66 -7.02 -11.21
C LEU A 91 -1.33 -8.22 -10.32
N THR A 92 -0.48 -8.01 -9.31
CA THR A 92 -0.12 -9.07 -8.38
C THR A 92 -1.26 -9.44 -7.45
N SER A 93 -2.14 -8.51 -7.08
CA SER A 93 -3.36 -8.83 -6.34
C SER A 93 -4.29 -9.75 -7.11
N GLY A 94 -4.48 -9.50 -8.42
CA GLY A 94 -5.22 -10.40 -9.30
C GLY A 94 -4.55 -11.76 -9.43
N LEU A 95 -3.21 -11.78 -9.59
CA LEU A 95 -2.44 -13.02 -9.66
C LEU A 95 -2.53 -13.86 -8.37
N ILE A 96 -2.58 -13.21 -7.19
CA ILE A 96 -2.79 -13.90 -5.92
C ILE A 96 -4.15 -14.61 -5.93
N ILE A 97 -5.23 -13.92 -6.29
CA ILE A 97 -6.57 -14.51 -6.31
C ILE A 97 -6.60 -15.74 -7.23
N GLU A 98 -6.10 -15.59 -8.44
CA GLU A 98 -6.07 -16.68 -9.45
C GLU A 98 -5.23 -17.87 -8.98
N SER A 99 -4.03 -17.61 -8.48
CA SER A 99 -3.14 -18.66 -8.00
C SER A 99 -3.68 -19.40 -6.76
N VAL A 100 -4.42 -18.71 -5.90
CA VAL A 100 -5.09 -19.29 -4.74
C VAL A 100 -6.25 -20.19 -5.16
N GLN A 101 -7.07 -19.79 -6.14
CA GLN A 101 -8.16 -20.61 -6.67
C GLN A 101 -7.64 -21.93 -7.23
N HIS A 102 -6.53 -21.89 -7.95
CA HIS A 102 -5.89 -23.07 -8.53
C HIS A 102 -4.95 -23.82 -7.58
N LYS A 103 -4.77 -23.32 -6.34
CA LYS A 103 -3.89 -23.90 -5.31
C LYS A 103 -2.43 -24.10 -5.77
N VAL A 104 -1.93 -23.23 -6.65
CA VAL A 104 -0.56 -23.29 -7.16
C VAL A 104 0.37 -22.56 -6.19
N VAL A 105 0.83 -23.29 -5.15
CA VAL A 105 1.62 -22.72 -4.03
C VAL A 105 2.84 -21.90 -4.49
N PRO A 106 3.71 -22.35 -5.44
CA PRO A 106 4.83 -21.55 -5.88
C PRO A 106 4.42 -20.22 -6.52
N LEU A 107 3.29 -20.20 -7.23
CA LEU A 107 2.77 -18.98 -7.86
C LEU A 107 2.20 -18.02 -6.81
N ILE A 108 1.53 -18.55 -5.78
CA ILE A 108 1.08 -17.77 -4.61
C ILE A 108 2.28 -17.08 -3.95
N GLN A 109 3.35 -17.82 -3.67
CA GLN A 109 4.56 -17.29 -3.06
C GLN A 109 5.21 -16.18 -3.90
N LEU A 110 5.36 -16.40 -5.21
CA LEU A 110 5.89 -15.40 -6.13
C LEU A 110 5.01 -14.14 -6.19
N ALA A 111 3.70 -14.32 -6.21
CA ALA A 111 2.75 -13.21 -6.25
C ALA A 111 2.81 -12.37 -4.96
N PHE A 112 2.91 -12.99 -3.78
CA PHE A 112 3.10 -12.27 -2.51
C PHE A 112 4.44 -11.53 -2.44
N LEU A 113 5.53 -12.13 -2.92
CA LEU A 113 6.83 -11.46 -3.04
C LEU A 113 6.72 -10.23 -3.95
N SER A 114 6.13 -10.38 -5.13
CA SER A 114 5.97 -9.31 -6.11
C SER A 114 5.07 -8.18 -5.58
N TRP A 115 4.00 -8.55 -4.87
CA TRP A 115 3.12 -7.58 -4.23
C TRP A 115 3.84 -6.78 -3.13
N GLY A 116 4.64 -7.46 -2.29
CA GLY A 116 5.50 -6.81 -1.31
C GLY A 116 6.49 -5.84 -1.94
N PHE A 117 7.09 -6.21 -3.07
CA PHE A 117 7.97 -5.34 -3.83
C PHE A 117 7.25 -4.10 -4.35
N GLY A 118 6.05 -4.25 -4.93
CA GLY A 118 5.24 -3.12 -5.40
C GLY A 118 4.90 -2.12 -4.29
N MET A 119 4.49 -2.61 -3.13
CA MET A 119 4.19 -1.75 -1.96
C MET A 119 5.44 -1.08 -1.39
N MET A 120 6.58 -1.76 -1.41
CA MET A 120 7.85 -1.22 -0.97
C MET A 120 8.34 -0.08 -1.88
N LEU A 121 8.17 -0.20 -3.22
CA LEU A 121 8.50 0.88 -4.17
C LEU A 121 7.81 2.18 -3.77
N MET A 122 6.52 2.13 -3.49
CA MET A 122 5.75 3.30 -3.03
C MET A 122 6.36 3.91 -1.78
N ARG A 123 6.56 3.10 -0.73
CA ARG A 123 7.05 3.56 0.58
C ARG A 123 8.45 4.17 0.52
N VAL A 124 9.38 3.50 -0.18
CA VAL A 124 10.78 3.95 -0.25
C VAL A 124 10.90 5.24 -1.08
N CYS A 125 10.04 5.42 -2.09
CA CYS A 125 10.07 6.62 -2.93
C CYS A 125 9.34 7.81 -2.32
N SER A 126 8.35 7.62 -1.44
CA SER A 126 7.53 8.70 -0.88
C SER A 126 8.34 9.71 -0.09
N LEU A 127 9.17 9.26 0.84
CA LEU A 127 9.98 10.15 1.68
C LEU A 127 10.94 11.06 0.86
N PRO A 128 11.81 10.53 -0.03
CA PRO A 128 12.67 11.36 -0.85
C PRO A 128 11.89 12.27 -1.81
N PHE A 129 10.72 11.83 -2.28
CA PHE A 129 9.88 12.64 -3.15
C PHE A 129 9.33 13.86 -2.40
N ILE A 130 8.82 13.66 -1.19
CA ILE A 130 8.31 14.75 -0.35
C ILE A 130 9.44 15.76 -0.08
N ILE A 131 10.61 15.29 0.37
CA ILE A 131 11.75 16.16 0.69
C ILE A 131 12.20 16.96 -0.54
N ARG A 132 12.23 16.36 -1.73
CA ARG A 132 12.63 17.04 -2.96
C ARG A 132 11.57 18.01 -3.52
N SER A 133 10.32 17.83 -3.15
CA SER A 133 9.18 18.61 -3.69
C SER A 133 8.66 19.67 -2.73
N THR A 134 9.24 19.78 -1.52
CA THR A 134 8.85 20.73 -0.48
C THR A 134 10.02 21.59 -0.04
N THR A 135 9.75 22.73 0.59
CA THR A 135 10.73 23.54 1.30
C THR A 135 10.99 22.96 2.70
N ALA A 136 12.09 23.38 3.35
CA ALA A 136 12.38 22.95 4.71
C ALA A 136 11.25 23.25 5.71
N GLU A 137 10.51 24.36 5.49
CA GLU A 137 9.39 24.77 6.34
C GLU A 137 8.17 23.85 6.18
N ASN A 138 7.90 23.38 4.95
CA ASN A 138 6.70 22.61 4.61
C ASN A 138 6.93 21.10 4.60
N SER A 139 8.18 20.63 4.67
CA SER A 139 8.53 19.22 4.59
C SER A 139 7.95 18.39 5.75
N THR A 140 8.08 18.90 6.97
CA THR A 140 7.56 18.24 8.18
C THR A 140 6.03 18.07 8.10
N GLU A 141 5.34 19.08 7.60
CA GLU A 141 3.90 19.04 7.43
C GLU A 141 3.47 18.02 6.35
N ALA A 142 4.15 18.02 5.21
CA ALA A 142 3.89 17.06 4.15
C ALA A 142 4.12 15.61 4.60
N LEU A 143 5.19 15.36 5.37
CA LEU A 143 5.47 14.06 5.97
C LEU A 143 4.41 13.63 6.98
N SER A 144 3.99 14.54 7.86
CA SER A 144 2.94 14.28 8.84
C SER A 144 1.62 13.92 8.17
N ARG A 145 1.28 14.59 7.06
CA ARG A 145 0.08 14.29 6.27
C ARG A 145 0.16 12.95 5.58
N SER A 146 1.31 12.64 4.95
CA SER A 146 1.52 11.32 4.36
C SER A 146 1.35 10.22 5.41
N ALA A 147 1.95 10.37 6.61
CA ALA A 147 1.77 9.41 7.70
C ALA A 147 0.31 9.29 8.17
N ALA A 148 -0.40 10.42 8.32
CA ALA A 148 -1.82 10.44 8.71
C ALA A 148 -2.70 9.77 7.66
N THR A 149 -2.36 9.91 6.37
CA THR A 149 -3.08 9.31 5.25
C THR A 149 -3.11 7.78 5.34
N TRP A 150 -2.02 7.16 5.78
CA TRP A 150 -1.96 5.71 5.99
C TRP A 150 -2.95 5.25 7.06
N SER A 151 -3.02 5.98 8.19
CA SER A 151 -3.95 5.67 9.27
C SER A 151 -5.41 5.89 8.84
N LEU A 152 -5.69 7.00 8.15
CA LEU A 152 -7.02 7.30 7.63
C LEU A 152 -7.49 6.23 6.63
N ALA A 153 -6.65 5.85 5.66
CA ALA A 153 -6.99 4.80 4.70
C ALA A 153 -7.30 3.46 5.39
N THR A 154 -6.57 3.12 6.46
CA THR A 154 -6.82 1.91 7.24
C THR A 154 -8.19 1.95 7.92
N ILE A 155 -8.54 3.09 8.55
CA ILE A 155 -9.85 3.29 9.19
C ILE A 155 -10.98 3.19 8.15
N PHE A 156 -10.83 3.89 7.02
CA PHE A 156 -11.81 3.85 5.92
C PHE A 156 -11.97 2.46 5.33
N SER A 157 -10.89 1.69 5.16
CA SER A 157 -10.96 0.30 4.71
C SER A 157 -11.78 -0.57 5.68
N GLY A 158 -11.57 -0.42 6.98
CA GLY A 158 -12.33 -1.13 7.99
C GLY A 158 -13.82 -0.79 7.95
N ILE A 159 -14.15 0.50 7.84
CA ILE A 159 -15.55 0.97 7.73
C ILE A 159 -16.21 0.44 6.46
N LEU A 160 -15.52 0.50 5.32
CA LEU A 160 -16.04 -0.02 4.04
C LEU A 160 -16.35 -1.51 4.11
N ILE A 161 -15.43 -2.31 4.64
CA ILE A 161 -15.64 -3.77 4.76
C ILE A 161 -16.76 -4.06 5.75
N SER A 162 -16.81 -3.36 6.89
CA SER A 162 -17.90 -3.52 7.87
C SER A 162 -19.25 -3.14 7.26
N GLY A 163 -19.31 -2.05 6.50
CA GLY A 163 -20.52 -1.60 5.81
C GLY A 163 -20.99 -2.60 4.73
N LEU A 164 -20.06 -3.15 3.95
CA LEU A 164 -20.38 -4.17 2.95
C LEU A 164 -20.89 -5.47 3.58
N ASN A 165 -20.36 -5.85 4.74
CA ASN A 165 -20.84 -7.01 5.49
C ASN A 165 -22.24 -6.78 6.07
N TRP A 166 -22.55 -5.55 6.50
CA TRP A 166 -23.88 -5.20 7.03
C TRP A 166 -24.97 -5.19 5.95
N VAL A 167 -24.62 -4.96 4.67
CA VAL A 167 -25.55 -4.97 3.52
C VAL A 167 -25.69 -6.39 2.92
N ASP A 168 -25.19 -7.43 3.56
CA ASP A 168 -25.20 -8.84 3.10
C ASP A 168 -24.52 -9.10 1.74
N TYR A 169 -23.80 -8.10 1.22
CA TYR A 169 -23.05 -8.23 -0.04
C TYR A 169 -21.84 -9.17 0.08
N LEU A 170 -21.33 -9.29 1.31
CA LEU A 170 -20.26 -10.21 1.68
C LEU A 170 -20.81 -11.18 2.74
N SER A 171 -21.68 -12.09 2.37
CA SER A 171 -22.06 -13.19 3.26
C SER A 171 -20.82 -14.09 3.45
N PHE A 172 -20.01 -13.75 4.43
CA PHE A 172 -18.92 -14.60 4.90
C PHE A 172 -19.46 -15.65 5.92
N GLY A 173 -20.69 -16.14 5.70
CA GLY A 173 -21.28 -17.22 6.45
C GLY A 173 -20.61 -18.56 6.20
#